data_a88c74e12cfac369fc9267670de960cd
#
_entry.id   a88c74e12cfac369fc9267670de960cd
#
_cell.length_a   1.000
_cell.length_b   1.000
_cell.length_c   1.000
_cell.angle_alpha   90.00
_cell.angle_beta   90.00
_cell.angle_gamma   90.00
#
_symmetry.space_group_name_H-M   'P 1'
#
loop_
_entity.id
_entity.type
_entity.pdbx_description
1 polymer ?
#
loop_
_entity_poly.entity_id
_entity_poly.type
_entity_poly.pdbx_seq_one_letter_code
_entity_poly.pdbx_strand_id
1 'polypeptide(L)'
;KILVRQAMEQGTFGLASGMEYVPAIYASNEEVAELAKVAAQWGGTYFVHMRDEGPNLLGSIRDSAEIAKQANLPVHINHIKTTGVSNHGQSVQALELIDAIRASGVDMTIDIYPYAAFMSYSDLLFPAWSLAGGQEQFEARINDPVQRQKIAVEMKTIFPHQAGNGFDSIQFELLPLIEGYAGRTFGDYLREQNIPETMDTAVEALIDLQSQGRFIAIYHSMDEADIERFLLYPHTMINSDGDLAATREKHFHPRTYGSFPRVLSTYVRARGLLSLEQAIYKMTGQSAQRLGLQDRGVIQAGNYADLVIFDQQSITDHATFFEPHQYSTGVKHLLINGQLAIQDGQLTTALPGQTLKHQQKH
;
A
#
# COMPACT_ATOMS: atom_id res chain seq x y z
N LYS A 1 -0.01 -23.96 -8.11
CA LYS A 1 1.44 -24.19 -8.44
C LYS A 1 1.73 -24.05 -9.93
N ILE A 2 0.90 -24.66 -10.82
CA ILE A 2 1.16 -24.59 -12.30
C ILE A 2 1.18 -23.14 -12.76
N LEU A 3 0.21 -22.32 -12.40
CA LEU A 3 0.14 -20.89 -12.79
C LEU A 3 1.33 -20.08 -12.27
N VAL A 4 1.76 -20.31 -11.01
CA VAL A 4 2.95 -19.65 -10.46
C VAL A 4 4.20 -20.02 -11.28
N ARG A 5 4.38 -21.31 -11.61
CA ARG A 5 5.48 -21.76 -12.46
C ARG A 5 5.47 -21.06 -13.81
N GLN A 6 4.33 -21.05 -14.50
CA GLN A 6 4.19 -20.38 -15.81
C GLN A 6 4.52 -18.89 -15.73
N ALA A 7 4.07 -18.20 -14.67
CA ALA A 7 4.40 -16.80 -14.47
C ALA A 7 5.91 -16.59 -14.26
N MET A 8 6.55 -17.42 -13.44
CA MET A 8 7.99 -17.35 -13.21
C MET A 8 8.78 -17.64 -14.50
N GLU A 9 8.36 -18.62 -15.32
CA GLU A 9 8.94 -18.92 -16.64
C GLU A 9 8.83 -17.72 -17.60
N GLN A 10 7.78 -16.92 -17.46
CA GLN A 10 7.57 -15.69 -18.25
C GLN A 10 8.40 -14.50 -17.75
N GLY A 11 9.07 -14.61 -16.60
CA GLY A 11 9.97 -13.61 -16.05
C GLY A 11 9.34 -12.70 -14.99
N THR A 12 8.39 -13.18 -14.20
CA THR A 12 7.92 -12.44 -13.02
C THR A 12 8.98 -12.44 -11.91
N PHE A 13 8.95 -11.40 -11.05
CA PHE A 13 9.93 -11.20 -9.96
C PHE A 13 9.66 -12.06 -8.73
N GLY A 14 8.51 -12.72 -8.65
CA GLY A 14 8.16 -13.53 -7.50
C GLY A 14 6.68 -13.81 -7.36
N LEU A 15 6.28 -14.17 -6.14
CA LEU A 15 4.89 -14.36 -5.72
C LEU A 15 4.43 -13.15 -4.91
N ALA A 16 3.25 -12.61 -5.21
CA ALA A 16 2.61 -11.58 -4.39
C ALA A 16 1.30 -12.08 -3.78
N SER A 17 0.97 -11.60 -2.58
CA SER A 17 -0.33 -11.85 -1.94
C SER A 17 -0.82 -10.66 -1.13
N GLY A 18 -2.14 -10.45 -1.11
CA GLY A 18 -2.81 -9.47 -0.24
C GLY A 18 -3.62 -10.20 0.82
N MET A 19 -2.98 -10.54 1.94
CA MET A 19 -3.51 -11.47 2.94
C MET A 19 -4.64 -10.89 3.81
N GLU A 20 -4.83 -9.58 3.80
CA GLU A 20 -5.92 -8.90 4.53
C GLU A 20 -7.27 -9.02 3.80
N TYR A 21 -7.24 -9.20 2.49
CA TYR A 21 -8.43 -9.11 1.65
C TYR A 21 -9.10 -10.47 1.41
N VAL A 22 -10.43 -10.43 1.27
CA VAL A 22 -11.21 -11.58 0.78
C VAL A 22 -10.90 -11.80 -0.73
N PRO A 23 -10.60 -13.02 -1.18
CA PRO A 23 -10.63 -14.28 -0.45
C PRO A 23 -9.30 -14.71 0.20
N ALA A 24 -8.20 -13.98 -0.01
CA ALA A 24 -6.86 -14.39 0.43
C ALA A 24 -6.74 -14.49 1.97
N ILE A 25 -7.56 -13.76 2.73
CA ILE A 25 -7.62 -13.82 4.20
C ILE A 25 -7.92 -15.22 4.73
N TYR A 26 -8.57 -16.07 3.93
CA TYR A 26 -8.90 -17.46 4.30
C TYR A 26 -7.77 -18.45 3.99
N ALA A 27 -6.75 -18.04 3.24
CA ALA A 27 -5.61 -18.90 2.94
C ALA A 27 -4.74 -19.11 4.18
N SER A 28 -4.28 -20.35 4.40
CA SER A 28 -3.32 -20.62 5.47
C SER A 28 -1.89 -20.22 5.06
N ASN A 29 -1.02 -20.02 6.03
CA ASN A 29 0.40 -19.74 5.77
C ASN A 29 1.07 -20.88 5.00
N GLU A 30 0.68 -22.14 5.26
CA GLU A 30 1.16 -23.34 4.57
C GLU A 30 0.78 -23.32 3.09
N GLU A 31 -0.47 -22.92 2.76
CA GLU A 31 -0.92 -22.80 1.37
C GLU A 31 -0.07 -21.79 0.61
N VAL A 32 0.16 -20.60 1.19
CA VAL A 32 0.99 -19.56 0.59
C VAL A 32 2.45 -20.02 0.48
N ALA A 33 3.00 -20.67 1.52
CA ALA A 33 4.35 -21.21 1.50
C ALA A 33 4.54 -22.26 0.37
N GLU A 34 3.55 -23.11 0.12
CA GLU A 34 3.61 -24.08 -0.97
C GLU A 34 3.58 -23.46 -2.37
N LEU A 35 3.01 -22.27 -2.52
CA LEU A 35 3.10 -21.48 -3.75
C LEU A 35 4.44 -20.75 -3.83
N ALA A 36 4.91 -20.17 -2.72
CA ALA A 36 6.18 -19.49 -2.61
C ALA A 36 7.38 -20.41 -2.89
N LYS A 37 7.33 -21.69 -2.51
CA LYS A 37 8.33 -22.72 -2.88
C LYS A 37 8.49 -22.84 -4.39
N VAL A 38 7.44 -22.62 -5.16
CA VAL A 38 7.54 -22.64 -6.62
C VAL A 38 8.31 -21.42 -7.10
N ALA A 39 8.01 -20.22 -6.61
CA ALA A 39 8.72 -18.99 -6.96
C ALA A 39 10.21 -19.05 -6.56
N ALA A 40 10.51 -19.67 -5.41
CA ALA A 40 11.88 -19.85 -4.93
C ALA A 40 12.80 -20.60 -5.92
N GLN A 41 12.25 -21.55 -6.70
CA GLN A 41 13.01 -22.31 -7.71
C GLN A 41 13.59 -21.43 -8.82
N TRP A 42 13.05 -20.24 -9.02
CA TRP A 42 13.52 -19.23 -9.99
C TRP A 42 14.23 -18.04 -9.34
N GLY A 43 14.54 -18.13 -8.03
CA GLY A 43 15.18 -17.01 -7.31
C GLY A 43 14.23 -15.83 -7.07
N GLY A 44 12.91 -16.08 -7.06
CA GLY A 44 11.90 -15.06 -6.84
C GLY A 44 11.86 -14.57 -5.38
N THR A 45 11.14 -13.47 -5.15
CA THR A 45 10.85 -12.90 -3.83
C THR A 45 9.37 -13.08 -3.50
N TYR A 46 9.03 -13.25 -2.22
CA TYR A 46 7.66 -13.16 -1.74
C TYR A 46 7.33 -11.72 -1.38
N PHE A 47 6.37 -11.11 -2.07
CA PHE A 47 5.86 -9.77 -1.81
C PHE A 47 4.52 -9.88 -1.09
N VAL A 48 4.36 -9.18 0.02
CA VAL A 48 3.16 -9.35 0.84
C VAL A 48 2.57 -8.02 1.31
N HIS A 49 1.29 -7.81 0.99
CA HIS A 49 0.41 -7.01 1.84
C HIS A 49 -0.03 -7.90 2.99
N MET A 50 0.34 -7.54 4.20
CA MET A 50 0.19 -8.40 5.38
C MET A 50 -1.28 -8.66 5.73
N ARG A 51 -1.51 -9.61 6.62
CA ARG A 51 -2.86 -10.04 7.06
C ARG A 51 -3.53 -9.02 7.97
N ASP A 52 -2.74 -8.30 8.77
CA ASP A 52 -3.20 -7.29 9.71
C ASP A 52 -2.07 -6.27 9.89
N GLU A 53 -2.38 -5.00 9.73
CA GLU A 53 -1.43 -3.89 9.85
C GLU A 53 -1.76 -2.99 11.06
N GLY A 54 -2.66 -3.45 11.92
CA GLY A 54 -3.11 -2.79 13.14
C GLY A 54 -2.81 -3.64 14.40
N PRO A 55 -3.83 -4.17 15.10
CA PRO A 55 -3.65 -4.84 16.39
C PRO A 55 -2.71 -6.04 16.35
N ASN A 56 -2.69 -6.79 15.24
CA ASN A 56 -1.86 -7.98 15.07
C ASN A 56 -0.68 -7.76 14.10
N LEU A 57 -0.20 -6.53 13.94
CA LEU A 57 0.94 -6.19 13.08
C LEU A 57 2.15 -7.12 13.33
N LEU A 58 2.54 -7.31 14.59
CA LEU A 58 3.68 -8.17 14.93
C LEU A 58 3.45 -9.66 14.60
N GLY A 59 2.20 -10.13 14.70
CA GLY A 59 1.82 -11.46 14.25
C GLY A 59 1.97 -11.60 12.74
N SER A 60 1.49 -10.63 11.98
CA SER A 60 1.57 -10.62 10.52
C SER A 60 3.01 -10.55 9.99
N ILE A 61 3.91 -9.85 10.69
CA ILE A 61 5.36 -9.85 10.39
C ILE A 61 5.94 -11.26 10.59
N ARG A 62 5.58 -11.96 11.69
CA ARG A 62 6.03 -13.34 11.95
C ARG A 62 5.50 -14.32 10.92
N ASP A 63 4.23 -14.21 10.53
CA ASP A 63 3.61 -15.03 9.48
C ASP A 63 4.35 -14.88 8.15
N SER A 64 4.66 -13.64 7.77
CA SER A 64 5.43 -13.35 6.55
C SER A 64 6.83 -13.97 6.58
N ALA A 65 7.51 -13.89 7.73
CA ALA A 65 8.81 -14.51 7.95
C ALA A 65 8.74 -16.04 7.90
N GLU A 66 7.72 -16.65 8.48
CA GLU A 66 7.53 -18.10 8.50
C GLU A 66 7.28 -18.65 7.08
N ILE A 67 6.43 -17.99 6.29
CA ILE A 67 6.22 -18.31 4.87
C ILE A 67 7.55 -18.28 4.11
N ALA A 68 8.32 -17.21 4.28
CA ALA A 68 9.61 -17.04 3.62
C ALA A 68 10.61 -18.12 4.01
N LYS A 69 10.69 -18.45 5.30
CA LYS A 69 11.55 -19.50 5.84
C LYS A 69 11.18 -20.88 5.32
N GLN A 70 9.89 -21.23 5.33
CA GLN A 70 9.41 -22.52 4.81
C GLN A 70 9.66 -22.69 3.32
N ALA A 71 9.60 -21.60 2.57
CA ALA A 71 9.79 -21.61 1.12
C ALA A 71 11.25 -21.34 0.71
N ASN A 72 12.12 -20.95 1.65
CA ASN A 72 13.53 -20.60 1.43
C ASN A 72 13.71 -19.54 0.33
N LEU A 73 12.99 -18.39 0.49
CA LEU A 73 13.12 -17.24 -0.41
C LEU A 73 13.09 -15.93 0.37
N PRO A 74 13.57 -14.82 -0.21
CA PRO A 74 13.46 -13.50 0.36
C PRO A 74 11.99 -13.08 0.52
N VAL A 75 11.70 -12.25 1.53
CA VAL A 75 10.38 -11.63 1.70
C VAL A 75 10.49 -10.11 1.70
N HIS A 76 9.53 -9.48 1.05
CA HIS A 76 9.34 -8.04 1.04
C HIS A 76 7.94 -7.68 1.52
N ILE A 77 7.86 -6.96 2.64
CA ILE A 77 6.60 -6.46 3.16
C ILE A 77 6.30 -5.14 2.44
N ASN A 78 5.23 -5.11 1.67
CA ASN A 78 4.79 -3.93 0.96
C ASN A 78 4.15 -2.93 1.92
N HIS A 79 4.38 -1.62 1.68
CA HIS A 79 3.71 -0.48 2.32
C HIS A 79 3.43 -0.66 3.82
N ILE A 80 4.44 -1.11 4.59
CA ILE A 80 4.30 -1.35 6.03
C ILE A 80 3.69 -0.14 6.73
N LYS A 81 2.75 -0.36 7.61
CA LYS A 81 2.09 0.70 8.38
C LYS A 81 1.62 0.21 9.74
N THR A 82 1.27 1.15 10.60
CA THR A 82 0.51 0.92 11.82
C THR A 82 -0.85 1.60 11.65
N THR A 83 -1.92 0.82 11.55
CA THR A 83 -3.28 1.34 11.39
C THR A 83 -4.01 1.42 12.73
N GLY A 84 -4.87 2.47 12.85
CA GLY A 84 -5.65 2.71 14.07
C GLY A 84 -4.89 3.42 15.17
N VAL A 85 -5.53 4.44 15.76
CA VAL A 85 -4.92 5.34 16.75
C VAL A 85 -4.34 4.60 17.97
N SER A 86 -5.00 3.52 18.40
CA SER A 86 -4.54 2.70 19.53
C SER A 86 -3.22 1.94 19.26
N ASN A 87 -2.83 1.84 18.01
CA ASN A 87 -1.63 1.11 17.57
C ASN A 87 -0.45 2.04 17.24
N HIS A 88 -0.62 3.35 17.33
CA HIS A 88 0.45 4.32 17.09
C HIS A 88 1.66 4.01 17.98
N GLY A 89 2.86 4.09 17.41
CA GLY A 89 4.12 3.75 18.07
C GLY A 89 4.54 2.29 17.95
N GLN A 90 3.72 1.38 17.41
CA GLN A 90 4.09 -0.03 17.22
C GLN A 90 5.24 -0.21 16.20
N SER A 91 5.57 0.82 15.40
CA SER A 91 6.74 0.77 14.50
C SER A 91 8.05 0.43 15.24
N VAL A 92 8.17 0.81 16.51
CA VAL A 92 9.36 0.47 17.32
C VAL A 92 9.50 -1.05 17.44
N GLN A 93 8.46 -1.71 17.95
CA GLN A 93 8.47 -3.17 18.14
C GLN A 93 8.50 -3.91 16.79
N ALA A 94 7.86 -3.36 15.75
CA ALA A 94 7.89 -3.92 14.41
C ALA A 94 9.32 -3.95 13.85
N LEU A 95 10.08 -2.87 13.97
CA LEU A 95 11.46 -2.80 13.49
C LEU A 95 12.40 -3.69 14.31
N GLU A 96 12.25 -3.73 15.63
CA GLU A 96 13.00 -4.66 16.50
C GLU A 96 12.75 -6.13 16.12
N LEU A 97 11.49 -6.48 15.82
CA LEU A 97 11.12 -7.82 15.37
C LEU A 97 11.72 -8.15 14.00
N ILE A 98 11.67 -7.19 13.04
CA ILE A 98 12.27 -7.36 11.71
C ILE A 98 13.77 -7.59 11.83
N ASP A 99 14.48 -6.83 12.68
CA ASP A 99 15.91 -7.01 12.92
C ASP A 99 16.22 -8.40 13.51
N ALA A 100 15.42 -8.87 14.46
CA ALA A 100 15.57 -10.21 15.04
C ALA A 100 15.33 -11.32 13.98
N ILE A 101 14.32 -11.16 13.12
CA ILE A 101 14.03 -12.06 12.01
C ILE A 101 15.21 -12.08 11.01
N ARG A 102 15.72 -10.92 10.64
CA ARG A 102 16.90 -10.80 9.76
C ARG A 102 18.15 -11.44 10.37
N ALA A 103 18.38 -11.23 11.66
CA ALA A 103 19.48 -11.86 12.40
C ALA A 103 19.35 -13.40 12.42
N SER A 104 18.15 -13.96 12.32
CA SER A 104 17.91 -15.40 12.19
C SER A 104 18.18 -15.97 10.79
N GLY A 105 18.55 -15.13 9.82
CA GLY A 105 18.93 -15.50 8.46
C GLY A 105 17.82 -15.35 7.42
N VAL A 106 16.65 -14.80 7.76
CA VAL A 106 15.59 -14.49 6.78
C VAL A 106 15.92 -13.15 6.11
N ASP A 107 16.04 -13.14 4.78
CA ASP A 107 16.21 -11.91 4.00
C ASP A 107 14.86 -11.17 3.88
N MET A 108 14.59 -10.29 4.87
CA MET A 108 13.38 -9.48 4.96
C MET A 108 13.68 -8.02 4.68
N THR A 109 12.89 -7.39 3.82
CA THR A 109 12.87 -5.93 3.57
C THR A 109 11.45 -5.42 3.60
N ILE A 110 11.31 -4.11 3.70
CA ILE A 110 10.01 -3.43 3.73
C ILE A 110 10.00 -2.24 2.78
N ASP A 111 8.83 -1.74 2.42
CA ASP A 111 8.68 -0.44 1.81
C ASP A 111 7.56 0.39 2.46
N ILE A 112 7.52 1.68 2.16
CA ILE A 112 6.53 2.62 2.70
C ILE A 112 6.31 3.79 1.74
N TYR A 113 5.11 4.35 1.75
CA TYR A 113 4.79 5.63 1.11
C TYR A 113 4.73 6.76 2.17
N PRO A 114 5.01 8.02 1.80
CA PRO A 114 5.20 9.12 2.73
C PRO A 114 3.90 9.85 3.11
N TYR A 115 2.87 9.14 3.56
CA TYR A 115 1.57 9.70 3.94
C TYR A 115 0.98 9.02 5.16
N ALA A 116 0.35 9.81 6.06
CA ALA A 116 -0.26 9.33 7.30
C ALA A 116 -1.72 8.85 7.11
N ALA A 117 -2.06 8.37 5.93
CA ALA A 117 -3.32 7.74 5.61
C ALA A 117 -3.09 6.62 4.61
N PHE A 118 -3.95 5.62 4.61
CA PHE A 118 -3.94 4.57 3.62
C PHE A 118 -5.25 4.55 2.82
N MET A 119 -5.24 3.92 1.67
CA MET A 119 -6.43 3.71 0.84
C MET A 119 -6.73 2.23 0.76
N SER A 120 -7.98 1.86 0.96
CA SER A 120 -8.42 0.47 0.86
C SER A 120 -9.92 0.35 0.63
N TYR A 121 -10.33 -0.88 0.49
CA TYR A 121 -11.74 -1.23 0.33
C TYR A 121 -12.50 -1.20 1.66
N SER A 122 -13.81 -0.98 1.57
CA SER A 122 -14.75 -1.05 2.71
C SER A 122 -14.74 -2.38 3.46
N ASP A 123 -14.29 -3.45 2.81
CA ASP A 123 -14.19 -4.79 3.39
C ASP A 123 -13.45 -4.81 4.73
N LEU A 124 -12.47 -3.92 4.92
CA LEU A 124 -11.68 -3.83 6.16
C LEU A 124 -12.50 -3.48 7.40
N LEU A 125 -13.67 -2.87 7.21
CA LEU A 125 -14.57 -2.49 8.31
C LEU A 125 -15.48 -3.63 8.75
N PHE A 126 -15.45 -4.78 8.04
CA PHE A 126 -16.34 -5.90 8.27
C PHE A 126 -15.61 -7.14 8.79
N PRO A 127 -16.23 -7.94 9.66
CA PRO A 127 -15.67 -9.23 10.01
C PRO A 127 -15.59 -10.13 8.77
N ALA A 128 -14.43 -10.74 8.52
CA ALA A 128 -14.15 -11.48 7.29
C ALA A 128 -15.20 -12.56 7.00
N TRP A 129 -15.70 -13.26 8.04
CA TRP A 129 -16.72 -14.28 7.86
C TRP A 129 -18.02 -13.76 7.23
N SER A 130 -18.35 -12.47 7.44
CA SER A 130 -19.56 -11.86 6.89
C SER A 130 -19.49 -11.68 5.38
N LEU A 131 -18.30 -11.56 4.81
CA LEU A 131 -18.03 -11.39 3.39
C LEU A 131 -17.80 -12.72 2.65
N ALA A 132 -17.70 -13.82 3.37
CA ALA A 132 -17.44 -15.14 2.78
C ALA A 132 -18.57 -15.56 1.83
N GLY A 133 -18.20 -15.99 0.62
CA GLY A 133 -19.14 -16.42 -0.43
C GLY A 133 -19.64 -15.27 -1.33
N GLY A 134 -19.10 -14.05 -1.15
CA GLY A 134 -19.40 -12.90 -2.01
C GLY A 134 -20.69 -12.17 -1.66
N GLN A 135 -21.08 -11.24 -2.54
CA GLN A 135 -22.15 -10.26 -2.31
C GLN A 135 -23.49 -10.90 -1.95
N GLU A 136 -23.91 -11.92 -2.70
CA GLU A 136 -25.18 -12.62 -2.46
C GLU A 136 -25.26 -13.22 -1.03
N GLN A 137 -24.17 -13.80 -0.56
CA GLN A 137 -24.11 -14.38 0.78
C GLN A 137 -24.02 -13.29 1.86
N PHE A 138 -23.38 -12.16 1.58
CA PHE A 138 -23.40 -11.01 2.47
C PHE A 138 -24.82 -10.47 2.64
N GLU A 139 -25.55 -10.26 1.54
CA GLU A 139 -26.95 -9.81 1.54
C GLU A 139 -27.85 -10.76 2.32
N ALA A 140 -27.68 -12.08 2.14
CA ALA A 140 -28.44 -13.06 2.91
C ALA A 140 -28.18 -12.93 4.43
N ARG A 141 -26.92 -12.68 4.84
CA ARG A 141 -26.56 -12.50 6.26
C ARG A 141 -27.12 -11.22 6.87
N ILE A 142 -27.08 -10.11 6.14
CA ILE A 142 -27.62 -8.83 6.67
C ILE A 142 -29.14 -8.78 6.68
N ASN A 143 -29.82 -9.62 5.89
CA ASN A 143 -31.27 -9.79 5.93
C ASN A 143 -31.74 -10.70 7.09
N ASP A 144 -30.84 -11.46 7.71
CA ASP A 144 -31.10 -12.18 8.94
C ASP A 144 -30.80 -11.28 10.14
N PRO A 145 -31.80 -10.92 10.98
CA PRO A 145 -31.60 -9.98 12.07
C PRO A 145 -30.53 -10.40 13.08
N VAL A 146 -30.36 -11.72 13.32
CA VAL A 146 -29.37 -12.26 14.26
C VAL A 146 -27.96 -12.10 13.69
N GLN A 147 -27.76 -12.41 12.41
CA GLN A 147 -26.47 -12.27 11.77
C GLN A 147 -26.10 -10.79 11.57
N ARG A 148 -27.06 -9.96 11.15
CA ARG A 148 -26.85 -8.51 11.05
C ARG A 148 -26.39 -7.91 12.38
N GLN A 149 -27.06 -8.26 13.49
CA GLN A 149 -26.66 -7.80 14.82
C GLN A 149 -25.25 -8.26 15.19
N LYS A 150 -24.90 -9.50 14.86
CA LYS A 150 -23.56 -10.04 15.10
C LYS A 150 -22.50 -9.27 14.30
N ILE A 151 -22.76 -8.99 13.01
CA ILE A 151 -21.88 -8.16 12.16
C ILE A 151 -21.70 -6.79 12.79
N ALA A 152 -22.79 -6.10 13.14
CA ALA A 152 -22.73 -4.76 13.73
C ALA A 152 -21.93 -4.71 15.06
N VAL A 153 -22.06 -5.74 15.91
CA VAL A 153 -21.28 -5.84 17.16
C VAL A 153 -19.78 -6.00 16.87
N GLU A 154 -19.40 -6.87 15.94
CA GLU A 154 -17.99 -7.09 15.61
C GLU A 154 -17.40 -5.86 14.89
N MET A 155 -18.15 -5.18 14.01
CA MET A 155 -17.71 -3.93 13.36
C MET A 155 -17.36 -2.84 14.36
N LYS A 156 -18.05 -2.71 15.48
CA LYS A 156 -17.72 -1.73 16.55
C LYS A 156 -16.34 -1.97 17.16
N THR A 157 -15.85 -3.20 17.12
CA THR A 157 -14.51 -3.56 17.56
C THR A 157 -13.48 -3.31 16.45
N ILE A 158 -13.84 -3.58 15.19
CA ILE A 158 -12.95 -3.43 14.03
C ILE A 158 -12.73 -1.95 13.70
N PHE A 159 -13.80 -1.14 13.71
CA PHE A 159 -13.78 0.26 13.28
C PHE A 159 -12.64 1.09 13.90
N PRO A 160 -12.39 1.08 15.23
CA PRO A 160 -11.31 1.87 15.83
C PRO A 160 -9.90 1.44 15.42
N HIS A 161 -9.75 0.23 14.87
CA HIS A 161 -8.46 -0.31 14.42
C HIS A 161 -8.16 0.02 12.96
N GLN A 162 -9.17 0.38 12.18
CA GLN A 162 -9.02 0.76 10.78
C GLN A 162 -9.22 2.26 10.55
N ALA A 163 -10.24 2.84 11.19
CA ALA A 163 -10.49 4.27 11.14
C ALA A 163 -9.61 5.03 12.15
N GLY A 164 -9.44 6.32 11.89
CA GLY A 164 -8.83 7.25 12.83
C GLY A 164 -9.82 7.74 13.90
N ASN A 165 -9.65 8.99 14.32
CA ASN A 165 -10.53 9.61 15.31
C ASN A 165 -11.84 10.09 14.64
N GLY A 166 -12.93 9.36 14.88
CA GLY A 166 -14.26 9.75 14.42
C GLY A 166 -14.56 9.39 12.95
N PHE A 167 -15.77 9.74 12.52
CA PHE A 167 -16.29 9.33 11.22
C PHE A 167 -15.72 10.14 10.05
N ASP A 168 -15.19 11.32 10.31
CA ASP A 168 -14.49 12.13 9.29
C ASP A 168 -13.11 11.57 8.92
N SER A 169 -12.60 10.57 9.65
CA SER A 169 -11.36 9.89 9.31
C SER A 169 -11.49 8.90 8.14
N ILE A 170 -12.69 8.62 7.66
CA ILE A 170 -12.95 7.83 6.46
C ILE A 170 -13.38 8.78 5.35
N GLN A 171 -12.56 8.93 4.30
CA GLN A 171 -12.82 9.80 3.17
C GLN A 171 -13.05 8.95 1.92
N PHE A 172 -14.20 9.09 1.27
CA PHE A 172 -14.53 8.29 0.09
C PHE A 172 -13.65 8.65 -1.11
N GLU A 173 -12.96 7.67 -1.66
CA GLU A 173 -12.36 7.78 -2.98
C GLU A 173 -13.41 7.54 -4.06
N LEU A 174 -14.20 6.49 -3.87
CA LEU A 174 -15.28 6.09 -4.76
C LEU A 174 -16.42 5.47 -3.97
N LEU A 175 -17.61 6.01 -4.13
CA LEU A 175 -18.86 5.43 -3.65
C LEU A 175 -19.73 5.08 -4.89
N PRO A 176 -19.71 3.82 -5.37
CA PRO A 176 -20.12 3.49 -6.73
C PRO A 176 -21.57 3.81 -7.10
N LEU A 177 -22.47 3.78 -6.11
CA LEU A 177 -23.92 3.95 -6.36
C LEU A 177 -24.49 5.27 -5.82
N ILE A 178 -23.65 6.10 -5.21
CA ILE A 178 -24.07 7.39 -4.67
C ILE A 178 -23.14 8.48 -5.22
N GLU A 179 -23.63 9.26 -6.16
CA GLU A 179 -22.88 10.36 -6.77
C GLU A 179 -22.60 11.49 -5.75
N GLY A 180 -21.53 12.25 -5.99
CA GLY A 180 -21.21 13.47 -5.25
C GLY A 180 -20.47 13.28 -3.93
N TYR A 181 -20.08 12.04 -3.56
CA TYR A 181 -19.34 11.78 -2.32
C TYR A 181 -17.83 11.55 -2.52
N ALA A 182 -17.32 11.51 -3.74
CA ALA A 182 -15.88 11.42 -3.98
C ALA A 182 -15.15 12.61 -3.32
N GLY A 183 -14.19 12.33 -2.43
CA GLY A 183 -13.46 13.33 -1.65
C GLY A 183 -14.14 13.79 -0.35
N ARG A 184 -15.37 13.39 -0.10
CA ARG A 184 -16.13 13.71 1.12
C ARG A 184 -15.93 12.62 2.17
N THR A 185 -16.24 12.95 3.42
CA THR A 185 -16.06 12.03 4.54
C THR A 185 -17.31 11.19 4.83
N PHE A 186 -17.13 10.09 5.53
CA PHE A 186 -18.26 9.32 6.04
C PHE A 186 -19.07 10.13 7.08
N GLY A 187 -18.42 11.00 7.85
CA GLY A 187 -19.12 11.96 8.72
C GLY A 187 -20.01 12.93 7.93
N ASP A 188 -19.56 13.42 6.76
CA ASP A 188 -20.40 14.24 5.87
C ASP A 188 -21.63 13.46 5.40
N TYR A 189 -21.45 12.18 5.04
CA TYR A 189 -22.55 11.32 4.66
C TYR A 189 -23.58 11.17 5.77
N LEU A 190 -23.15 10.89 7.01
CA LEU A 190 -24.04 10.76 8.15
C LEU A 190 -24.84 12.05 8.40
N ARG A 191 -24.17 13.20 8.39
CA ARG A 191 -24.80 14.52 8.60
C ARG A 191 -25.86 14.82 7.52
N GLU A 192 -25.56 14.59 6.25
CA GLU A 192 -26.50 14.87 5.15
C GLU A 192 -27.68 13.92 5.11
N GLN A 193 -27.47 12.66 5.50
CA GLN A 193 -28.57 11.71 5.63
C GLN A 193 -29.37 11.88 6.92
N ASN A 194 -29.03 12.86 7.77
CA ASN A 194 -29.61 13.07 9.09
C ASN A 194 -29.50 11.84 10.00
N ILE A 195 -28.41 11.07 9.86
CA ILE A 195 -28.09 9.92 10.70
C ILE A 195 -27.28 10.41 11.91
N PRO A 196 -27.69 10.11 13.16
CA PRO A 196 -26.91 10.48 14.33
C PRO A 196 -25.47 9.93 14.28
N GLU A 197 -24.48 10.77 14.61
CA GLU A 197 -23.07 10.37 14.62
C GLU A 197 -22.73 9.53 15.88
N THR A 198 -23.32 8.35 16.00
CA THR A 198 -23.02 7.37 17.05
C THR A 198 -22.46 6.11 16.40
N MET A 199 -21.70 5.31 17.17
CA MET A 199 -21.15 4.05 16.63
C MET A 199 -22.25 3.07 16.19
N ASP A 200 -23.40 3.04 16.88
CA ASP A 200 -24.52 2.18 16.53
C ASP A 200 -25.10 2.54 15.17
N THR A 201 -25.38 3.79 14.92
CA THR A 201 -25.96 4.25 13.65
C THR A 201 -24.93 4.25 12.53
N ALA A 202 -23.66 4.50 12.83
CA ALA A 202 -22.59 4.48 11.85
C ALA A 202 -22.34 3.07 11.30
N VAL A 203 -22.28 2.03 12.14
CA VAL A 203 -22.10 0.66 11.64
C VAL A 203 -23.31 0.18 10.81
N GLU A 204 -24.53 0.55 11.19
CA GLU A 204 -25.71 0.26 10.39
C GLU A 204 -25.67 0.94 9.03
N ALA A 205 -25.26 2.22 8.97
CA ALA A 205 -25.09 2.95 7.72
C ALA A 205 -23.99 2.32 6.83
N LEU A 206 -22.88 1.86 7.43
CA LEU A 206 -21.83 1.14 6.68
C LEU A 206 -22.32 -0.19 6.13
N ILE A 207 -23.13 -0.95 6.88
CA ILE A 207 -23.76 -2.19 6.40
C ILE A 207 -24.67 -1.90 5.19
N ASP A 208 -25.47 -0.84 5.28
CA ASP A 208 -26.36 -0.45 4.18
C ASP A 208 -25.58 0.06 2.94
N LEU A 209 -24.47 0.78 3.13
CA LEU A 209 -23.59 1.17 2.04
C LEU A 209 -22.93 -0.07 1.37
N GLN A 210 -22.40 -0.99 2.16
CA GLN A 210 -21.78 -2.23 1.64
C GLN A 210 -22.80 -3.11 0.90
N SER A 211 -24.06 -3.11 1.31
CA SER A 211 -25.11 -3.87 0.62
C SER A 211 -25.38 -3.34 -0.79
N GLN A 212 -25.16 -2.06 -1.03
CA GLN A 212 -25.28 -1.44 -2.34
C GLN A 212 -24.06 -1.68 -3.23
N GLY A 213 -22.92 -2.03 -2.64
CA GLY A 213 -21.69 -2.35 -3.34
C GLY A 213 -20.45 -1.94 -2.54
N ARG A 214 -19.37 -2.63 -2.83
CA ARG A 214 -18.04 -2.35 -2.25
C ARG A 214 -17.57 -0.94 -2.62
N PHE A 215 -17.18 -0.14 -1.64
CA PHE A 215 -16.60 1.18 -1.87
C PHE A 215 -15.10 1.22 -1.54
N ILE A 216 -14.44 2.29 -1.99
CA ILE A 216 -13.02 2.55 -1.72
C ILE A 216 -12.94 3.84 -0.89
N ALA A 217 -12.12 3.83 0.15
CA ALA A 217 -11.92 4.99 1.00
C ALA A 217 -10.46 5.18 1.40
N ILE A 218 -10.13 6.42 1.74
CA ILE A 218 -8.90 6.83 2.39
C ILE A 218 -9.17 6.85 3.88
N TYR A 219 -8.32 6.16 4.64
CA TYR A 219 -8.42 6.01 6.09
C TYR A 219 -7.32 6.83 6.76
N HIS A 220 -7.69 7.91 7.43
CA HIS A 220 -6.79 8.81 8.15
C HIS A 220 -6.52 8.28 9.56
N SER A 221 -5.74 7.18 9.65
CA SER A 221 -5.53 6.45 10.91
C SER A 221 -4.08 6.08 11.22
N MET A 222 -3.13 6.57 10.42
CA MET A 222 -1.70 6.34 10.62
C MET A 222 -1.05 7.51 11.35
N ASP A 223 0.12 7.27 11.97
CA ASP A 223 0.90 8.29 12.67
C ASP A 223 2.17 8.68 11.91
N GLU A 224 2.45 9.97 11.85
CA GLU A 224 3.62 10.53 11.17
C GLU A 224 4.95 10.04 11.80
N ALA A 225 4.98 9.88 13.13
CA ALA A 225 6.19 9.40 13.81
C ALA A 225 6.51 7.93 13.48
N ASP A 226 5.50 7.10 13.21
CA ASP A 226 5.70 5.74 12.73
C ASP A 226 6.25 5.73 11.30
N ILE A 227 5.72 6.61 10.42
CA ILE A 227 6.23 6.78 9.06
C ILE A 227 7.69 7.19 9.07
N GLU A 228 8.06 8.18 9.88
CA GLU A 228 9.44 8.65 10.00
C GLU A 228 10.39 7.53 10.44
N ARG A 229 9.99 6.69 11.41
CA ARG A 229 10.78 5.54 11.85
C ARG A 229 10.97 4.51 10.74
N PHE A 230 9.90 4.18 10.01
CA PHE A 230 10.01 3.28 8.87
C PHE A 230 10.86 3.87 7.74
N LEU A 231 10.74 5.17 7.43
CA LEU A 231 11.58 5.83 6.42
C LEU A 231 13.07 5.80 6.78
N LEU A 232 13.41 5.93 8.07
CA LEU A 232 14.79 5.90 8.56
C LEU A 232 15.40 4.50 8.57
N TYR A 233 14.57 3.46 8.59
CA TYR A 233 15.08 2.09 8.70
C TYR A 233 15.93 1.71 7.46
N PRO A 234 17.14 1.13 7.64
CA PRO A 234 18.06 0.90 6.52
C PRO A 234 17.53 -0.01 5.43
N HIS A 235 16.65 -0.96 5.78
CA HIS A 235 16.10 -1.95 4.86
C HIS A 235 14.70 -1.57 4.33
N THR A 236 14.35 -0.28 4.40
CA THR A 236 13.12 0.27 3.83
C THR A 236 13.39 0.88 2.46
N MET A 237 12.58 0.52 1.49
CA MET A 237 12.44 1.20 0.19
C MET A 237 11.28 2.19 0.23
N ILE A 238 11.24 3.10 -0.71
CA ILE A 238 10.15 4.04 -0.86
C ILE A 238 9.33 3.64 -2.08
N ASN A 239 8.02 3.47 -1.87
CA ASN A 239 7.07 3.21 -2.93
C ASN A 239 6.07 4.37 -3.09
N SER A 240 5.20 4.28 -4.07
CA SER A 240 4.05 5.17 -4.22
C SER A 240 2.75 4.52 -3.75
N ASP A 241 2.62 3.21 -3.94
CA ASP A 241 1.34 2.48 -3.81
C ASP A 241 0.19 3.21 -4.52
N GLY A 242 0.54 3.94 -5.59
CA GLY A 242 -0.35 4.83 -6.34
C GLY A 242 -1.06 4.11 -7.47
N ASP A 243 -2.27 4.57 -7.77
CA ASP A 243 -3.07 4.09 -8.88
C ASP A 243 -2.69 4.76 -10.21
N LEU A 244 -3.12 4.13 -11.31
CA LEU A 244 -3.13 4.78 -12.62
C LEU A 244 -4.34 5.73 -12.70
N ALA A 245 -4.09 7.03 -12.64
CA ALA A 245 -5.11 8.05 -12.70
C ALA A 245 -5.59 8.26 -14.15
N ALA A 246 -6.35 7.30 -14.69
CA ALA A 246 -6.89 7.36 -16.04
C ALA A 246 -8.03 8.39 -16.20
N THR A 247 -8.73 8.71 -15.11
CA THR A 247 -9.84 9.67 -15.10
C THR A 247 -9.73 10.59 -13.88
N ARG A 248 -10.50 11.70 -13.89
CA ARG A 248 -10.65 12.60 -12.73
C ARG A 248 -11.94 12.35 -11.94
N GLU A 249 -12.65 11.29 -12.25
CA GLU A 249 -13.92 10.94 -11.61
C GLU A 249 -13.75 10.38 -10.20
N LYS A 250 -12.59 9.76 -9.94
CA LYS A 250 -12.23 9.26 -8.63
C LYS A 250 -11.46 10.31 -7.83
N HIS A 251 -11.65 10.33 -6.54
CA HIS A 251 -10.87 11.14 -5.61
C HIS A 251 -9.65 10.36 -5.10
N PHE A 252 -8.61 10.25 -5.93
CA PHE A 252 -7.43 9.46 -5.61
C PHE A 252 -6.73 9.90 -4.32
N HIS A 253 -6.10 8.94 -3.65
CA HIS A 253 -5.13 9.26 -2.61
C HIS A 253 -3.99 10.11 -3.21
N PRO A 254 -3.50 11.18 -2.54
CA PRO A 254 -2.45 12.07 -3.08
C PRO A 254 -1.13 11.34 -3.39
N ARG A 255 -0.91 10.15 -2.82
CA ARG A 255 0.26 9.29 -3.09
C ARG A 255 0.40 8.91 -4.57
N THR A 256 -0.71 8.91 -5.32
CA THR A 256 -0.72 8.67 -6.77
C THR A 256 0.12 9.68 -7.55
N TYR A 257 0.19 10.91 -7.07
CA TYR A 257 0.90 12.01 -7.75
C TYR A 257 2.16 12.48 -7.03
N GLY A 258 2.20 12.39 -5.70
CA GLY A 258 3.13 13.15 -4.89
C GLY A 258 4.20 12.35 -4.14
N SER A 259 4.15 11.01 -4.08
CA SER A 259 4.98 10.21 -3.17
C SER A 259 6.48 10.53 -3.24
N PHE A 260 7.10 10.40 -4.39
CA PHE A 260 8.55 10.60 -4.51
C PHE A 260 8.98 12.07 -4.34
N PRO A 261 8.30 13.05 -4.98
CA PRO A 261 8.58 14.46 -4.70
C PRO A 261 8.37 14.87 -3.25
N ARG A 262 7.36 14.30 -2.55
CA ARG A 262 7.12 14.53 -1.13
C ARG A 262 8.28 14.07 -0.24
N VAL A 263 8.89 12.93 -0.55
CA VAL A 263 10.09 12.50 0.17
C VAL A 263 11.20 13.55 0.07
N LEU A 264 11.42 14.08 -1.13
CA LEU A 264 12.47 15.09 -1.36
C LEU A 264 12.13 16.46 -0.77
N SER A 265 10.87 16.91 -0.90
CA SER A 265 10.43 18.21 -0.39
C SER A 265 10.27 18.23 1.12
N THR A 266 9.62 17.21 1.68
CA THR A 266 9.24 17.18 3.10
C THR A 266 10.32 16.53 3.95
N TYR A 267 10.72 15.29 3.65
CA TYR A 267 11.60 14.52 4.57
C TYR A 267 13.08 14.81 4.37
N VAL A 268 13.48 15.23 3.15
CA VAL A 268 14.86 15.69 2.92
C VAL A 268 14.98 17.19 3.19
N ARG A 269 14.31 18.05 2.38
CA ARG A 269 14.53 19.50 2.41
C ARG A 269 13.95 20.17 3.66
N ALA A 270 12.69 19.94 3.99
CA ALA A 270 12.02 20.66 5.07
C ALA A 270 12.36 20.13 6.47
N ARG A 271 12.42 18.80 6.62
CA ARG A 271 12.64 18.16 7.94
C ARG A 271 14.08 17.71 8.18
N GLY A 272 14.90 17.55 7.13
CA GLY A 272 16.26 17.04 7.25
C GLY A 272 16.33 15.61 7.85
N LEU A 273 15.28 14.82 7.69
CA LEU A 273 15.18 13.48 8.24
C LEU A 273 16.11 12.49 7.51
N LEU A 274 16.18 12.61 6.20
CA LEU A 274 17.05 11.83 5.33
C LEU A 274 18.03 12.76 4.60
N SER A 275 19.25 12.27 4.32
CA SER A 275 20.07 12.94 3.32
C SER A 275 19.47 12.73 1.91
N LEU A 276 19.83 13.60 0.96
CA LEU A 276 19.40 13.45 -0.43
C LEU A 276 19.81 12.09 -0.99
N GLU A 277 21.06 11.67 -0.74
CA GLU A 277 21.63 10.42 -1.22
C GLU A 277 20.90 9.21 -0.65
N GLN A 278 20.56 9.24 0.64
CA GLN A 278 19.77 8.19 1.29
C GLN A 278 18.39 8.07 0.65
N ALA A 279 17.69 9.19 0.46
CA ALA A 279 16.37 9.20 -0.16
C ALA A 279 16.41 8.66 -1.59
N ILE A 280 17.36 9.13 -2.41
CA ILE A 280 17.54 8.65 -3.79
C ILE A 280 17.85 7.16 -3.82
N TYR A 281 18.77 6.67 -2.96
CA TYR A 281 19.12 5.25 -2.90
C TYR A 281 17.89 4.38 -2.57
N LYS A 282 17.07 4.79 -1.58
CA LYS A 282 15.84 4.08 -1.19
C LYS A 282 14.78 4.04 -2.30
N MET A 283 14.75 5.03 -3.18
CA MET A 283 13.83 5.13 -4.33
C MET A 283 14.33 4.44 -5.59
N THR A 284 15.63 4.10 -5.68
CA THR A 284 16.27 3.62 -6.92
C THR A 284 17.13 2.38 -6.70
N GLY A 285 18.38 2.52 -6.29
CA GLY A 285 19.36 1.44 -6.17
C GLY A 285 18.92 0.33 -5.24
N GLN A 286 18.31 0.66 -4.11
CA GLN A 286 17.85 -0.34 -3.14
C GLN A 286 16.69 -1.17 -3.69
N SER A 287 15.74 -0.53 -4.38
CA SER A 287 14.62 -1.21 -5.05
C SER A 287 15.11 -2.09 -6.20
N ALA A 288 16.02 -1.58 -7.03
CA ALA A 288 16.64 -2.34 -8.11
C ALA A 288 17.39 -3.60 -7.58
N GLN A 289 18.13 -3.43 -6.49
CA GLN A 289 18.83 -4.53 -5.83
C GLN A 289 17.85 -5.60 -5.31
N ARG A 290 16.73 -5.20 -4.69
CA ARG A 290 15.69 -6.15 -4.21
C ARG A 290 15.08 -6.95 -5.35
N LEU A 291 14.84 -6.31 -6.51
CA LEU A 291 14.30 -6.94 -7.70
C LEU A 291 15.35 -7.69 -8.54
N GLY A 292 16.63 -7.63 -8.16
CA GLY A 292 17.71 -8.26 -8.90
C GLY A 292 18.02 -7.60 -10.24
N LEU A 293 17.61 -6.34 -10.44
CA LEU A 293 17.94 -5.57 -11.64
C LEU A 293 19.41 -5.14 -11.59
N GLN A 294 20.19 -5.48 -12.61
CA GLN A 294 21.62 -5.23 -12.63
C GLN A 294 22.04 -4.04 -13.49
N ASP A 295 21.17 -3.61 -14.37
CA ASP A 295 21.43 -2.60 -15.38
C ASP A 295 20.59 -1.31 -15.19
N ARG A 296 19.96 -1.15 -14.00
CA ARG A 296 19.10 -0.02 -13.62
C ARG A 296 19.32 0.35 -12.15
N GLY A 297 18.80 1.51 -11.73
CA GLY A 297 18.79 1.96 -10.33
C GLY A 297 20.07 2.67 -9.89
N VAL A 298 21.16 2.61 -10.66
CA VAL A 298 22.42 3.32 -10.42
C VAL A 298 22.95 3.91 -11.72
N ILE A 299 23.58 5.09 -11.63
CA ILE A 299 24.22 5.74 -12.78
C ILE A 299 25.59 5.11 -12.97
N GLN A 300 25.70 4.25 -13.99
CA GLN A 300 26.92 3.56 -14.34
C GLN A 300 27.00 3.36 -15.87
N ALA A 301 28.19 3.48 -16.43
CA ALA A 301 28.40 3.20 -17.86
C ALA A 301 27.96 1.79 -18.22
N GLY A 302 27.16 1.65 -19.26
CA GLY A 302 26.57 0.38 -19.71
C GLY A 302 25.15 0.12 -19.19
N ASN A 303 24.68 0.86 -18.19
CA ASN A 303 23.31 0.76 -17.72
C ASN A 303 22.33 1.53 -18.61
N TYR A 304 21.04 1.17 -18.53
CA TYR A 304 19.98 1.95 -19.17
C TYR A 304 19.90 3.35 -18.58
N ALA A 305 19.70 4.34 -19.43
CA ALA A 305 19.57 5.72 -19.01
C ALA A 305 18.13 6.01 -18.56
N ASP A 306 17.79 5.55 -17.34
CA ASP A 306 16.60 5.94 -16.60
C ASP A 306 17.02 7.04 -15.63
N LEU A 307 16.90 8.29 -16.03
CA LEU A 307 17.49 9.44 -15.36
C LEU A 307 16.43 10.50 -15.07
N VAL A 308 16.42 11.00 -13.84
CA VAL A 308 15.61 12.16 -13.44
C VAL A 308 16.55 13.33 -13.19
N ILE A 309 16.31 14.45 -13.87
CA ILE A 309 16.98 15.71 -13.64
C ILE A 309 15.98 16.64 -12.96
N PHE A 310 16.24 17.00 -11.72
CA PHE A 310 15.36 17.83 -10.92
C PHE A 310 16.11 18.91 -10.17
N ASP A 311 15.39 19.94 -9.77
CA ASP A 311 15.92 21.01 -8.91
C ASP A 311 15.56 20.71 -7.45
N GLN A 312 16.56 20.42 -6.63
CA GLN A 312 16.42 20.09 -5.22
C GLN A 312 15.73 21.21 -4.42
N GLN A 313 15.87 22.47 -4.82
CA GLN A 313 15.30 23.60 -4.10
C GLN A 313 13.81 23.80 -4.41
N SER A 314 13.37 23.41 -5.61
CA SER A 314 12.01 23.68 -6.08
C SER A 314 11.14 22.42 -6.23
N ILE A 315 11.71 21.19 -6.13
CA ILE A 315 10.90 19.98 -6.23
C ILE A 315 9.87 19.94 -5.11
N THR A 316 8.60 19.76 -5.47
CA THR A 316 7.48 19.81 -4.52
C THR A 316 6.30 18.98 -5.03
N ASP A 317 5.65 18.26 -4.13
CA ASP A 317 4.33 17.68 -4.32
C ASP A 317 3.25 18.75 -4.08
N HIS A 318 2.19 18.72 -4.87
CA HIS A 318 1.04 19.63 -4.75
C HIS A 318 -0.25 18.86 -4.41
N ALA A 319 -0.28 17.56 -4.65
CA ALA A 319 -1.43 16.73 -4.37
C ALA A 319 -1.75 16.70 -2.87
N THR A 320 -3.00 16.98 -2.52
CA THR A 320 -3.51 16.93 -1.15
C THR A 320 -4.67 15.94 -1.05
N PHE A 321 -5.09 15.61 0.16
CA PHE A 321 -6.29 14.80 0.39
C PHE A 321 -7.60 15.48 -0.05
N PHE A 322 -7.60 16.79 -0.27
CA PHE A 322 -8.76 17.54 -0.75
C PHE A 322 -8.68 17.83 -2.25
N GLU A 323 -7.47 18.04 -2.77
CA GLU A 323 -7.20 18.33 -4.17
C GLU A 323 -6.09 17.38 -4.69
N PRO A 324 -6.41 16.09 -4.94
CA PRO A 324 -5.39 15.09 -5.25
C PRO A 324 -4.86 15.18 -6.69
N HIS A 325 -5.64 15.72 -7.64
CA HIS A 325 -5.30 15.71 -9.07
C HIS A 325 -4.31 16.81 -9.47
N GLN A 326 -3.18 16.88 -8.75
CA GLN A 326 -2.15 17.88 -8.99
C GLN A 326 -0.80 17.19 -9.25
N TYR A 327 -0.20 17.50 -10.41
CA TYR A 327 1.15 17.05 -10.70
C TYR A 327 2.17 17.79 -9.85
N SER A 328 3.23 17.08 -9.47
CA SER A 328 4.39 17.64 -8.79
C SER A 328 5.18 18.58 -9.73
N THR A 329 5.94 19.52 -9.15
CA THR A 329 6.84 20.41 -9.89
C THR A 329 8.29 20.19 -9.49
N GLY A 330 9.23 20.75 -10.26
CA GLY A 330 10.68 20.69 -9.98
C GLY A 330 11.44 19.62 -10.78
N VAL A 331 10.75 18.67 -11.43
CA VAL A 331 11.37 17.78 -12.41
C VAL A 331 11.58 18.56 -13.70
N LYS A 332 12.84 18.66 -14.15
CA LYS A 332 13.22 19.32 -15.41
C LYS A 332 13.18 18.37 -16.59
N HIS A 333 13.83 17.21 -16.44
CA HIS A 333 13.86 16.19 -17.47
C HIS A 333 13.69 14.82 -16.86
N LEU A 334 13.03 13.93 -17.59
CA LEU A 334 12.93 12.50 -17.29
C LEU A 334 13.32 11.72 -18.53
N LEU A 335 14.34 10.90 -18.43
CA LEU A 335 14.71 9.94 -19.45
C LEU A 335 14.28 8.55 -18.97
N ILE A 336 13.70 7.78 -19.87
CA ILE A 336 13.37 6.37 -19.68
C ILE A 336 13.95 5.61 -20.86
N ASN A 337 14.77 4.60 -20.61
CA ASN A 337 15.51 3.87 -21.66
C ASN A 337 16.26 4.81 -22.65
N GLY A 338 16.79 5.93 -22.14
CA GLY A 338 17.54 6.91 -22.93
C GLY A 338 16.69 7.88 -23.75
N GLN A 339 15.36 7.84 -23.67
CA GLN A 339 14.46 8.75 -24.37
C GLN A 339 13.78 9.72 -23.42
N LEU A 340 13.67 10.98 -23.79
CA LEU A 340 13.00 12.02 -22.99
C LEU A 340 11.50 11.77 -22.93
N ALA A 341 10.99 11.45 -21.74
CA ALA A 341 9.56 11.39 -21.41
C ALA A 341 9.06 12.72 -20.85
N ILE A 342 9.94 13.47 -20.12
CA ILE A 342 9.72 14.87 -19.72
C ILE A 342 10.89 15.69 -20.22
N GLN A 343 10.60 16.82 -20.85
CA GLN A 343 11.56 17.82 -21.30
C GLN A 343 11.12 19.21 -20.85
N ASP A 344 12.01 19.96 -20.19
CA ASP A 344 11.72 21.29 -19.65
C ASP A 344 10.45 21.35 -18.78
N GLY A 345 10.21 20.29 -18.00
CA GLY A 345 9.04 20.14 -17.11
C GLY A 345 7.73 19.78 -17.82
N GLN A 346 7.76 19.49 -19.13
CA GLN A 346 6.58 19.16 -19.92
C GLN A 346 6.65 17.69 -20.41
N LEU A 347 5.53 17.00 -20.41
CA LEU A 347 5.42 15.66 -20.99
C LEU A 347 5.67 15.73 -22.50
N THR A 348 6.48 14.80 -23.00
CA THR A 348 6.67 14.59 -24.45
C THR A 348 5.63 13.59 -24.97
N THR A 349 5.66 13.31 -26.27
CA THR A 349 4.84 12.25 -26.90
C THR A 349 5.51 10.86 -26.85
N ALA A 350 6.73 10.75 -26.31
CA ALA A 350 7.47 9.51 -26.26
C ALA A 350 6.85 8.55 -25.21
N LEU A 351 6.74 7.29 -25.56
CA LEU A 351 6.29 6.20 -24.67
C LEU A 351 7.41 5.15 -24.57
N PRO A 352 8.54 5.48 -23.93
CA PRO A 352 9.75 4.64 -23.95
C PRO A 352 9.76 3.51 -22.93
N GLY A 353 8.68 3.32 -22.16
CA GLY A 353 8.56 2.27 -21.17
C GLY A 353 8.67 0.87 -21.79
N GLN A 354 9.28 -0.05 -21.06
CA GLN A 354 9.43 -1.46 -21.45
C GLN A 354 9.07 -2.36 -20.27
N THR A 355 8.51 -3.54 -20.57
CA THR A 355 8.28 -4.57 -19.56
C THR A 355 9.62 -5.12 -19.08
N LEU A 356 9.87 -5.03 -17.77
CA LEU A 356 11.03 -5.62 -17.15
C LEU A 356 10.74 -7.08 -16.78
N LYS A 357 11.77 -7.93 -16.89
CA LYS A 357 11.69 -9.33 -16.53
C LYS A 357 12.79 -9.69 -15.55
N HIS A 358 12.46 -10.57 -14.61
CA HIS A 358 13.43 -11.16 -13.72
C HIS A 358 14.47 -11.94 -14.53
N GLN A 359 15.74 -11.60 -14.38
CA GLN A 359 16.84 -12.32 -15.01
C GLN A 359 17.16 -13.56 -14.17
N GLN A 360 16.85 -14.72 -14.71
CA GLN A 360 17.20 -15.99 -14.04
C GLN A 360 18.72 -16.09 -13.94
N LYS A 361 19.22 -16.35 -12.75
CA LYS A 361 20.62 -16.77 -12.58
C LYS A 361 20.70 -18.22 -13.05
N HIS A 362 21.28 -18.44 -14.23
CA HIS A 362 21.62 -19.77 -14.73
C HIS A 362 22.79 -20.38 -13.93
#